data_6565cf2ddf1d978cfb5161cfdd7dc147
#
_entry.id   6565cf2ddf1d978cfb5161cfdd7dc147
#
_cell.length_a   1.000
_cell.length_b   1.000
_cell.length_c   1.000
_cell.angle_alpha   90.00
_cell.angle_beta   90.00
_cell.angle_gamma   90.00
#
_symmetry.space_group_name_H-M   'P 1'
#
loop_
_entity.id
_entity.type
_entity.pdbx_description
1 polymer ?
#
loop_
_entity_poly.entity_id
_entity_poly.type
_entity_poly.pdbx_seq_one_letter_code
_entity_poly.pdbx_strand_id
1 'polypeptide(L)'
;ADALYSKASAAFADGRYRWSAELLNHLVFAQPDNGKARELLARNYDQLGYQAESGPWRDIYLTGAMELRDGKPDSGINLATMKEIFLQTPVSNFFDTLSVRLKAEDAADKDWRIAIRFTDLQQNYLLWIENAVLHYRPLAENETPATDATLNLTHPLFVSMLTGEAGIKDTLFSDNLSVDGSTLDLIRFFSLFEQPDPAFAIVLP
;
A
#
# COMPACT_ATOMS: atom_id res chain seq x y z
N ALA A 1 -32.37 -2.41 10.81
CA ALA A 1 -31.67 -1.14 11.03
C ALA A 1 -32.11 -0.46 12.33
N ASP A 2 -33.38 -0.07 12.47
CA ASP A 2 -33.86 0.73 13.61
C ASP A 2 -33.68 0.07 14.98
N ALA A 3 -33.99 -1.23 15.10
CA ALA A 3 -33.79 -1.98 16.33
C ALA A 3 -32.30 -2.07 16.72
N LEU A 4 -31.39 -2.18 15.74
CA LEU A 4 -29.95 -2.20 15.97
C LEU A 4 -29.45 -0.84 16.45
N TYR A 5 -29.89 0.25 15.78
CA TYR A 5 -29.59 1.61 16.18
C TYR A 5 -30.09 1.92 17.60
N SER A 6 -31.33 1.55 17.92
CA SER A 6 -31.90 1.77 19.26
C SER A 6 -31.09 1.05 20.35
N LYS A 7 -30.67 -0.20 20.06
CA LYS A 7 -29.84 -0.99 20.99
C LYS A 7 -28.44 -0.37 21.19
N ALA A 8 -27.83 0.11 20.11
CA ALA A 8 -26.56 0.80 20.16
C ALA A 8 -26.66 2.13 20.93
N SER A 9 -27.73 2.90 20.71
CA SER A 9 -27.99 4.17 21.42
C SER A 9 -28.17 3.97 22.91
N ALA A 10 -28.90 2.93 23.33
CA ALA A 10 -29.04 2.56 24.72
C ALA A 10 -27.68 2.16 25.35
N ALA A 11 -26.89 1.36 24.62
CA ALA A 11 -25.53 0.98 25.06
C ALA A 11 -24.61 2.20 25.21
N PHE A 12 -24.70 3.18 24.30
CA PHE A 12 -23.97 4.45 24.39
C PHE A 12 -24.35 5.23 25.66
N ALA A 13 -25.66 5.36 25.92
CA ALA A 13 -26.18 6.07 27.10
C ALA A 13 -25.70 5.41 28.43
N ASP A 14 -25.57 4.09 28.44
CA ASP A 14 -25.05 3.31 29.57
C ASP A 14 -23.52 3.34 29.70
N GLY A 15 -22.78 4.08 28.84
CA GLY A 15 -21.33 4.11 28.82
C GLY A 15 -20.65 2.86 28.25
N ARG A 16 -21.42 1.94 27.65
CA ARG A 16 -20.90 0.71 27.02
C ARG A 16 -20.45 0.98 25.60
N TYR A 17 -19.48 1.88 25.44
CA TYR A 17 -19.03 2.42 24.15
C TYR A 17 -18.52 1.35 23.18
N ARG A 18 -17.75 0.34 23.64
CA ARG A 18 -17.25 -0.74 22.79
C ARG A 18 -18.37 -1.54 22.14
N TRP A 19 -19.38 -1.92 22.94
CA TRP A 19 -20.54 -2.66 22.45
C TRP A 19 -21.40 -1.81 21.52
N SER A 20 -21.62 -0.53 21.86
CA SER A 20 -22.32 0.39 20.99
C SER A 20 -21.59 0.57 19.65
N ALA A 21 -20.26 0.71 19.66
CA ALA A 21 -19.45 0.85 18.46
C ALA A 21 -19.52 -0.42 17.56
N GLU A 22 -19.46 -1.62 18.14
CA GLU A 22 -19.60 -2.87 17.41
C GLU A 22 -20.94 -2.96 16.65
N LEU A 23 -22.05 -2.69 17.34
CA LEU A 23 -23.37 -2.69 16.71
C LEU A 23 -23.47 -1.65 15.59
N LEU A 24 -22.93 -0.45 15.80
CA LEU A 24 -22.97 0.64 14.81
C LEU A 24 -22.04 0.38 13.62
N ASN A 25 -20.91 -0.26 13.83
CA ASN A 25 -20.02 -0.63 12.73
C ASN A 25 -20.75 -1.54 11.74
N HIS A 26 -21.43 -2.58 12.21
CA HIS A 26 -22.27 -3.42 11.35
C HIS A 26 -23.38 -2.63 10.64
N LEU A 27 -23.97 -1.65 11.32
CA LEU A 27 -25.03 -0.84 10.74
C LEU A 27 -24.50 0.12 9.66
N VAL A 28 -23.35 0.74 9.88
CA VAL A 28 -22.70 1.65 8.90
C VAL A 28 -22.27 0.88 7.66
N PHE A 29 -21.73 -0.33 7.81
CA PHE A 29 -21.38 -1.19 6.66
C PHE A 29 -22.62 -1.67 5.89
N ALA A 30 -23.73 -1.97 6.58
CA ALA A 30 -24.98 -2.37 5.93
C ALA A 30 -25.74 -1.18 5.30
N GLN A 31 -25.55 0.01 5.81
CA GLN A 31 -26.23 1.23 5.38
C GLN A 31 -25.26 2.42 5.43
N PRO A 32 -24.34 2.56 4.45
CA PRO A 32 -23.30 3.60 4.44
C PRO A 32 -23.84 5.03 4.50
N ASP A 33 -25.02 5.26 3.95
CA ASP A 33 -25.68 6.59 3.90
C ASP A 33 -26.49 6.91 5.18
N ASN A 34 -26.45 6.03 6.19
CA ASN A 34 -27.16 6.25 7.45
C ASN A 34 -26.40 7.26 8.34
N GLY A 35 -26.60 8.55 8.11
CA GLY A 35 -25.93 9.63 8.82
C GLY A 35 -26.10 9.57 10.35
N LYS A 36 -27.25 9.07 10.85
CA LYS A 36 -27.47 8.91 12.30
C LYS A 36 -26.56 7.84 12.90
N ALA A 37 -26.40 6.72 12.17
CA ALA A 37 -25.52 5.64 12.60
C ALA A 37 -24.05 6.07 12.56
N ARG A 38 -23.63 6.77 11.49
CA ARG A 38 -22.27 7.32 11.36
C ARG A 38 -21.94 8.28 12.47
N GLU A 39 -22.82 9.24 12.75
CA GLU A 39 -22.58 10.24 13.81
C GLU A 39 -22.52 9.59 15.20
N LEU A 40 -23.39 8.63 15.51
CA LEU A 40 -23.34 7.95 16.79
C LEU A 40 -22.09 7.07 16.92
N LEU A 41 -21.64 6.44 15.83
CA LEU A 41 -20.38 5.67 15.81
C LEU A 41 -19.18 6.60 16.02
N ALA A 42 -19.16 7.75 15.36
CA ALA A 42 -18.11 8.76 15.55
C ALA A 42 -18.03 9.20 17.03
N ARG A 43 -19.16 9.47 17.65
CA ARG A 43 -19.21 9.80 19.08
C ARG A 43 -18.72 8.66 19.99
N ASN A 44 -18.98 7.41 19.63
CA ASN A 44 -18.40 6.26 20.34
C ASN A 44 -16.87 6.25 20.23
N TYR A 45 -16.36 6.50 19.04
CA TYR A 45 -14.91 6.55 18.80
C TYR A 45 -14.25 7.74 19.50
N ASP A 46 -14.91 8.90 19.60
CA ASP A 46 -14.44 10.00 20.44
C ASP A 46 -14.27 9.56 21.91
N GLN A 47 -15.28 8.89 22.48
CA GLN A 47 -15.21 8.42 23.85
C GLN A 47 -14.10 7.39 24.04
N LEU A 48 -13.98 6.42 23.14
CA LEU A 48 -12.95 5.39 23.19
C LEU A 48 -11.54 5.98 22.98
N GLY A 49 -11.41 6.97 22.11
CA GLY A 49 -10.16 7.66 21.84
C GLY A 49 -9.68 8.49 23.03
N TYR A 50 -10.56 9.31 23.60
CA TYR A 50 -10.20 10.15 24.75
C TYR A 50 -9.95 9.34 26.03
N GLN A 51 -10.50 8.12 26.14
CA GLN A 51 -10.26 7.22 27.26
C GLN A 51 -9.08 6.26 27.02
N ALA A 52 -8.49 6.24 25.82
CA ALA A 52 -7.37 5.36 25.50
C ALA A 52 -6.08 5.88 26.15
N GLU A 53 -5.40 5.01 26.90
CA GLU A 53 -4.08 5.29 27.46
C GLU A 53 -2.99 5.19 26.38
N SER A 54 -3.13 4.24 25.47
CA SER A 54 -2.22 4.00 24.34
C SER A 54 -2.40 5.06 23.25
N GLY A 55 -1.31 5.73 22.84
CA GLY A 55 -1.30 6.68 21.72
C GLY A 55 -1.84 6.09 20.42
N PRO A 56 -1.31 4.94 19.94
CA PRO A 56 -1.82 4.30 18.72
C PRO A 56 -3.33 3.98 18.74
N TRP A 57 -3.86 3.51 19.87
CA TRP A 57 -5.30 3.28 20.02
C TRP A 57 -6.11 4.57 19.96
N ARG A 58 -5.62 5.61 20.62
CA ARG A 58 -6.23 6.95 20.57
C ARG A 58 -6.29 7.46 19.15
N ASP A 59 -5.18 7.39 18.43
CA ASP A 59 -5.07 7.90 17.08
C ASP A 59 -6.03 7.17 16.13
N ILE A 60 -6.11 5.83 16.20
CA ILE A 60 -7.04 5.04 15.38
C ILE A 60 -8.50 5.43 15.67
N TYR A 61 -8.91 5.54 16.93
CA TYR A 61 -10.29 5.90 17.27
C TYR A 61 -10.63 7.32 16.81
N LEU A 62 -9.77 8.30 17.09
CA LEU A 62 -10.04 9.69 16.72
C LEU A 62 -10.00 9.90 15.20
N THR A 63 -9.09 9.23 14.49
CA THR A 63 -9.06 9.22 13.02
C THR A 63 -10.33 8.58 12.46
N GLY A 64 -10.78 7.47 13.01
CA GLY A 64 -12.04 6.85 12.62
C GLY A 64 -13.26 7.74 12.88
N ALA A 65 -13.29 8.47 13.98
CA ALA A 65 -14.35 9.45 14.26
C ALA A 65 -14.38 10.59 13.23
N MET A 66 -13.21 11.09 12.85
CA MET A 66 -13.05 12.12 11.81
C MET A 66 -13.52 11.58 10.44
N GLU A 67 -13.07 10.39 10.06
CA GLU A 67 -13.46 9.75 8.80
C GLU A 67 -14.99 9.54 8.69
N LEU A 68 -15.65 9.14 9.77
CA LEU A 68 -17.11 8.98 9.80
C LEU A 68 -17.85 10.29 9.56
N ARG A 69 -17.29 11.44 9.92
CA ARG A 69 -17.88 12.78 9.72
C ARG A 69 -17.53 13.36 8.36
N ASP A 70 -16.26 13.31 8.01
CA ASP A 70 -15.70 14.07 6.89
C ASP A 70 -15.45 13.21 5.64
N GLY A 71 -15.52 11.88 5.78
CA GLY A 71 -15.13 10.93 4.73
C GLY A 71 -13.67 10.50 4.84
N LYS A 72 -13.24 9.62 3.95
CA LYS A 72 -11.83 9.21 3.85
C LYS A 72 -10.95 10.41 3.49
N PRO A 73 -9.67 10.43 3.88
CA PRO A 73 -8.77 11.51 3.53
C PRO A 73 -8.59 11.61 2.01
N ASP A 74 -8.42 12.84 1.51
CA ASP A 74 -8.17 13.09 0.08
C ASP A 74 -6.77 12.69 -0.36
N SER A 75 -5.84 12.54 0.58
CA SER A 75 -4.45 12.17 0.32
C SER A 75 -3.91 11.28 1.45
N GLY A 76 -3.06 10.35 1.08
CA GLY A 76 -2.34 9.51 2.04
C GLY A 76 -0.94 10.02 2.37
N ILE A 77 -0.10 9.15 2.91
CA ILE A 77 1.28 9.46 3.23
C ILE A 77 2.04 9.77 1.92
N ASN A 78 2.68 10.93 1.87
CA ASN A 78 3.60 11.26 0.78
C ASN A 78 4.92 10.50 0.97
N LEU A 79 5.12 9.42 0.21
CA LEU A 79 6.32 8.58 0.28
C LEU A 79 7.60 9.35 -0.08
N ALA A 80 7.52 10.44 -0.84
CA ALA A 80 8.67 11.29 -1.16
C ALA A 80 9.33 11.87 0.10
N THR A 81 8.56 12.11 1.16
CA THR A 81 9.11 12.59 2.45
C THR A 81 9.97 11.54 3.16
N MET A 82 9.88 10.27 2.77
CA MET A 82 10.63 9.14 3.33
C MET A 82 11.84 8.75 2.47
N LYS A 83 12.16 9.50 1.43
CA LYS A 83 13.20 9.17 0.45
C LYS A 83 14.56 8.88 1.10
N GLU A 84 14.98 9.67 2.06
CA GLU A 84 16.25 9.46 2.78
C GLU A 84 16.29 8.12 3.53
N ILE A 85 15.16 7.68 4.07
CA ILE A 85 15.04 6.38 4.72
C ILE A 85 15.16 5.27 3.67
N PHE A 86 14.50 5.42 2.53
CA PHE A 86 14.55 4.43 1.45
C PHE A 86 15.95 4.31 0.83
N LEU A 87 16.70 5.41 0.73
CA LEU A 87 18.09 5.38 0.27
C LEU A 87 19.02 4.58 1.21
N GLN A 88 18.67 4.40 2.47
CA GLN A 88 19.41 3.59 3.44
C GLN A 88 18.83 2.16 3.59
N THR A 89 17.71 1.87 2.93
CA THR A 89 17.04 0.57 3.00
C THR A 89 17.71 -0.42 2.03
N PRO A 90 18.05 -1.64 2.46
CA PRO A 90 18.57 -2.66 1.55
C PRO A 90 17.63 -2.91 0.37
N VAL A 91 18.19 -3.03 -0.83
CA VAL A 91 17.41 -3.24 -2.06
C VAL A 91 16.51 -4.48 -1.98
N SER A 92 16.98 -5.55 -1.33
CA SER A 92 16.19 -6.77 -1.11
C SER A 92 14.85 -6.54 -0.43
N ASN A 93 14.78 -5.60 0.52
CA ASN A 93 13.54 -5.30 1.25
C ASN A 93 12.45 -4.73 0.33
N PHE A 94 12.85 -4.02 -0.74
CA PHE A 94 11.89 -3.57 -1.75
C PHE A 94 11.32 -4.73 -2.56
N PHE A 95 12.15 -5.73 -2.88
CA PHE A 95 11.67 -6.92 -3.60
C PHE A 95 10.80 -7.81 -2.71
N ASP A 96 11.10 -7.91 -1.40
CA ASP A 96 10.22 -8.57 -0.43
C ASP A 96 8.84 -7.88 -0.38
N THR A 97 8.83 -6.54 -0.32
CA THR A 97 7.59 -5.75 -0.36
C THR A 97 6.86 -5.93 -1.70
N LEU A 98 7.60 -5.98 -2.81
CA LEU A 98 7.02 -6.18 -4.14
C LEU A 98 6.35 -7.56 -4.25
N SER A 99 6.95 -8.59 -3.64
CA SER A 99 6.41 -9.96 -3.68
C SER A 99 5.00 -10.08 -3.10
N VAL A 100 4.67 -9.34 -2.04
CA VAL A 100 3.33 -9.36 -1.44
C VAL A 100 2.31 -8.49 -2.19
N ARG A 101 2.76 -7.74 -3.18
CA ARG A 101 1.91 -6.86 -4.02
C ARG A 101 1.60 -7.46 -5.38
N LEU A 102 2.10 -8.66 -5.67
CA LEU A 102 1.83 -9.33 -6.94
C LEU A 102 0.36 -9.70 -7.04
N LYS A 103 -0.28 -9.29 -8.12
CA LYS A 103 -1.64 -9.72 -8.50
C LYS A 103 -1.56 -11.16 -9.01
N ALA A 104 -1.69 -12.11 -8.11
CA ALA A 104 -1.46 -13.52 -8.39
C ALA A 104 -2.34 -14.07 -9.53
N GLU A 105 -3.60 -13.62 -9.62
CA GLU A 105 -4.53 -14.03 -10.68
C GLU A 105 -4.04 -13.57 -12.07
N ASP A 106 -3.53 -12.33 -12.18
CA ASP A 106 -3.00 -11.76 -13.42
C ASP A 106 -1.64 -12.37 -13.79
N ALA A 107 -0.93 -12.92 -12.79
CA ALA A 107 0.40 -13.50 -12.93
C ALA A 107 0.41 -15.03 -13.18
N ALA A 108 -0.74 -15.70 -13.09
CA ALA A 108 -0.86 -17.17 -13.08
C ALA A 108 -0.22 -17.86 -14.29
N ASP A 109 -0.34 -17.24 -15.48
CA ASP A 109 0.18 -17.78 -16.75
C ASP A 109 1.46 -17.06 -17.23
N LYS A 110 2.17 -16.34 -16.32
CA LYS A 110 3.36 -15.57 -16.67
C LYS A 110 4.62 -16.26 -16.17
N ASP A 111 5.62 -16.30 -17.03
CA ASP A 111 6.99 -16.78 -16.74
C ASP A 111 7.96 -15.69 -17.23
N TRP A 112 7.92 -14.54 -16.59
CA TRP A 112 8.77 -13.40 -16.95
C TRP A 112 9.99 -13.30 -16.06
N ARG A 113 11.12 -12.94 -16.68
CA ARG A 113 12.43 -12.79 -16.03
C ARG A 113 13.01 -11.43 -16.34
N ILE A 114 13.21 -10.63 -15.31
CA ILE A 114 13.75 -9.28 -15.42
C ILE A 114 15.04 -9.19 -14.61
N ALA A 115 16.12 -8.72 -15.22
CA ALA A 115 17.31 -8.35 -14.47
C ALA A 115 17.25 -6.87 -14.10
N ILE A 116 17.62 -6.54 -12.88
CA ILE A 116 17.82 -5.16 -12.42
C ILE A 116 19.29 -5.00 -12.03
N ARG A 117 19.97 -4.05 -12.66
CA ARG A 117 21.38 -3.74 -12.45
C ARG A 117 21.53 -2.33 -11.90
N PHE A 118 22.03 -2.24 -10.68
CA PHE A 118 22.32 -0.94 -10.08
C PHE A 118 23.71 -0.48 -10.49
N THR A 119 23.78 0.59 -11.27
CA THR A 119 25.03 1.07 -11.86
C THR A 119 25.96 1.72 -10.84
N ASP A 120 25.43 2.11 -9.68
CA ASP A 120 26.14 2.80 -8.61
C ASP A 120 26.40 1.93 -7.35
N LEU A 121 25.74 0.78 -7.20
CA LEU A 121 25.85 -0.05 -5.99
C LEU A 121 26.65 -1.34 -6.17
N GLN A 122 27.10 -1.70 -7.36
CA GLN A 122 27.68 -3.02 -7.67
C GLN A 122 26.78 -4.19 -7.26
N GLN A 123 25.47 -3.97 -7.30
CA GLN A 123 24.45 -4.96 -6.95
C GLN A 123 23.57 -5.21 -8.16
N ASN A 124 23.35 -6.49 -8.46
CA ASN A 124 22.49 -6.92 -9.54
C ASN A 124 21.54 -7.97 -9.01
N TYR A 125 20.33 -7.99 -9.54
CA TYR A 125 19.29 -8.93 -9.14
C TYR A 125 18.58 -9.51 -10.36
N LEU A 126 18.19 -10.77 -10.25
CA LEU A 126 17.22 -11.40 -11.14
C LEU A 126 15.90 -11.50 -10.38
N LEU A 127 14.85 -11.00 -11.01
CA LEU A 127 13.46 -11.16 -10.59
C LEU A 127 12.76 -12.07 -11.59
N TRP A 128 11.95 -13.01 -11.11
CA TRP A 128 11.13 -13.84 -12.01
C TRP A 128 9.80 -14.19 -11.37
N ILE A 129 8.79 -14.41 -12.22
CA ILE A 129 7.48 -14.89 -11.80
C ILE A 129 7.42 -16.38 -12.16
N GLU A 130 7.06 -17.20 -11.19
CA GLU A 130 6.85 -18.62 -11.36
C GLU A 130 5.71 -19.07 -10.43
N ASN A 131 4.74 -19.80 -10.95
CA ASN A 131 3.57 -20.25 -10.20
C ASN A 131 2.81 -19.11 -9.47
N ALA A 132 2.66 -17.97 -10.13
CA ALA A 132 2.04 -16.75 -9.58
C ALA A 132 2.73 -16.19 -8.33
N VAL A 133 4.04 -16.45 -8.18
CA VAL A 133 4.88 -15.92 -7.09
C VAL A 133 6.04 -15.15 -7.70
N LEU A 134 6.35 -13.98 -7.13
CA LEU A 134 7.57 -13.26 -7.44
C LEU A 134 8.73 -13.87 -6.64
N HIS A 135 9.76 -14.26 -7.35
CA HIS A 135 11.04 -14.69 -6.80
C HIS A 135 12.11 -13.68 -7.15
N TYR A 136 13.13 -13.57 -6.33
CA TYR A 136 14.33 -12.81 -6.68
C TYR A 136 15.58 -13.44 -6.07
N ARG A 137 16.73 -13.16 -6.67
CA ARG A 137 18.05 -13.48 -6.13
C ARG A 137 19.10 -12.48 -6.60
N PRO A 138 20.18 -12.31 -5.85
CA PRO A 138 21.31 -11.56 -6.36
C PRO A 138 21.96 -12.27 -7.57
N LEU A 139 22.56 -11.47 -8.46
CA LEU A 139 23.37 -11.92 -9.57
C LEU A 139 24.84 -11.60 -9.29
N ALA A 140 25.72 -12.48 -9.69
CA ALA A 140 27.15 -12.15 -9.75
C ALA A 140 27.40 -11.06 -10.81
N GLU A 141 28.49 -10.30 -10.67
CA GLU A 141 28.80 -9.15 -11.53
C GLU A 141 28.79 -9.50 -13.04
N ASN A 142 29.34 -10.66 -13.37
CA ASN A 142 29.47 -11.13 -14.76
C ASN A 142 28.39 -12.14 -15.15
N GLU A 143 27.36 -12.34 -14.32
CA GLU A 143 26.29 -13.27 -14.61
C GLU A 143 25.28 -12.64 -15.57
N THR A 144 25.03 -13.32 -16.70
CA THR A 144 24.09 -12.89 -17.75
C THR A 144 23.02 -13.94 -17.96
N PRO A 145 22.03 -14.05 -17.07
CA PRO A 145 20.93 -15.00 -17.26
C PRO A 145 20.07 -14.62 -18.48
N ALA A 146 19.38 -15.60 -19.04
CA ALA A 146 18.34 -15.30 -20.03
C ALA A 146 17.21 -14.51 -19.36
N THR A 147 16.91 -13.33 -19.90
CA THR A 147 15.88 -12.41 -19.40
C THR A 147 15.07 -11.82 -20.54
N ASP A 148 13.82 -11.47 -20.27
CA ASP A 148 12.95 -10.75 -21.22
C ASP A 148 13.35 -9.28 -21.34
N ALA A 149 13.82 -8.71 -20.23
CA ALA A 149 14.41 -7.38 -20.21
C ALA A 149 15.45 -7.24 -19.07
N THR A 150 16.37 -6.31 -19.26
CA THR A 150 17.30 -5.85 -18.22
C THR A 150 17.13 -4.36 -18.02
N LEU A 151 16.91 -3.97 -16.78
CA LEU A 151 16.80 -2.58 -16.35
C LEU A 151 18.10 -2.16 -15.69
N ASN A 152 18.81 -1.21 -16.29
CA ASN A 152 20.01 -0.63 -15.71
C ASN A 152 19.67 0.77 -15.21
N LEU A 153 19.88 1.04 -13.92
CA LEU A 153 19.54 2.33 -13.31
C LEU A 153 20.40 2.58 -12.06
N THR A 154 20.40 3.81 -11.59
CA THR A 154 20.98 4.15 -10.29
C THR A 154 20.01 3.87 -9.15
N HIS A 155 20.50 3.57 -7.96
CA HIS A 155 19.70 3.37 -6.78
C HIS A 155 18.82 4.59 -6.43
N PRO A 156 19.33 5.84 -6.46
CA PRO A 156 18.47 7.02 -6.24
C PRO A 156 17.32 7.14 -7.23
N LEU A 157 17.53 6.79 -8.50
CA LEU A 157 16.45 6.77 -9.49
C LEU A 157 15.42 5.70 -9.17
N PHE A 158 15.86 4.49 -8.80
CA PHE A 158 14.98 3.42 -8.35
C PHE A 158 14.09 3.86 -7.17
N VAL A 159 14.68 4.50 -6.15
CA VAL A 159 13.92 5.04 -5.02
C VAL A 159 12.94 6.13 -5.46
N SER A 160 13.34 7.05 -6.35
CA SER A 160 12.43 8.08 -6.88
C SER A 160 11.25 7.49 -7.65
N MET A 161 11.45 6.39 -8.36
CA MET A 161 10.35 5.65 -9.01
C MET A 161 9.41 5.00 -7.99
N LEU A 162 9.94 4.43 -6.92
CA LEU A 162 9.15 3.81 -5.85
C LEU A 162 8.32 4.83 -5.05
N THR A 163 8.87 6.04 -4.85
CA THR A 163 8.18 7.14 -4.14
C THR A 163 7.19 7.91 -5.00
N GLY A 164 7.16 7.62 -6.31
CA GLY A 164 6.31 8.32 -7.27
C GLY A 164 6.84 9.70 -7.71
N GLU A 165 8.06 10.09 -7.31
CA GLU A 165 8.70 11.33 -7.77
C GLU A 165 9.10 11.25 -9.25
N ALA A 166 9.39 10.04 -9.74
CA ALA A 166 9.77 9.80 -11.12
C ALA A 166 8.84 8.73 -11.74
N GLY A 167 8.15 9.08 -12.81
CA GLY A 167 7.35 8.13 -13.57
C GLY A 167 8.22 7.21 -14.43
N ILE A 168 7.85 5.93 -14.55
CA ILE A 168 8.57 4.99 -15.43
C ILE A 168 8.66 5.54 -16.86
N LYS A 169 7.58 6.11 -17.39
CA LYS A 169 7.53 6.66 -18.77
C LYS A 169 8.44 7.86 -18.94
N ASP A 170 8.53 8.72 -17.94
CA ASP A 170 9.33 9.95 -17.99
C ASP A 170 10.82 9.66 -17.85
N THR A 171 11.15 8.56 -17.15
CA THR A 171 12.52 8.13 -16.93
C THR A 171 13.12 7.27 -18.03
N LEU A 172 12.29 6.62 -18.85
CA LEU A 172 12.75 5.79 -20.00
C LEU A 172 13.60 6.55 -21.01
N PHE A 173 13.57 7.88 -20.99
CA PHE A 173 14.36 8.77 -21.86
C PHE A 173 15.47 9.51 -21.10
N SER A 174 15.77 9.14 -19.85
CA SER A 174 16.83 9.76 -19.07
C SER A 174 18.15 9.00 -19.24
N ASP A 175 19.28 9.71 -19.17
CA ASP A 175 20.61 9.11 -19.23
C ASP A 175 20.93 8.20 -18.02
N ASN A 176 20.10 8.21 -16.98
CA ASN A 176 20.27 7.44 -15.74
C ASN A 176 19.49 6.10 -15.76
N LEU A 177 18.81 5.79 -16.87
CA LEU A 177 18.08 4.56 -17.05
C LEU A 177 18.29 4.02 -18.48
N SER A 178 18.67 2.77 -18.61
CA SER A 178 18.65 2.06 -19.88
C SER A 178 17.94 0.72 -19.75
N VAL A 179 17.27 0.32 -20.82
CA VAL A 179 16.58 -0.97 -20.92
C VAL A 179 17.18 -1.75 -22.06
N ASP A 180 17.72 -2.92 -21.74
CA ASP A 180 18.12 -3.91 -22.74
C ASP A 180 17.01 -4.96 -22.88
N GLY A 181 16.57 -5.23 -24.09
CA GLY A 181 15.44 -6.15 -24.38
C GLY A 181 14.12 -5.42 -24.56
N SER A 182 13.01 -6.04 -24.14
CA SER A 182 11.67 -5.53 -24.41
C SER A 182 11.20 -4.54 -23.33
N THR A 183 11.20 -3.25 -23.65
CA THR A 183 10.60 -2.22 -22.79
C THR A 183 9.11 -2.49 -22.50
N LEU A 184 8.39 -3.07 -23.48
CA LEU A 184 6.99 -3.37 -23.31
C LEU A 184 6.77 -4.48 -22.27
N ASP A 185 7.63 -5.50 -22.26
CA ASP A 185 7.53 -6.60 -21.29
C ASP A 185 7.94 -6.13 -19.89
N LEU A 186 8.89 -5.19 -19.79
CA LEU A 186 9.21 -4.52 -18.54
C LEU A 186 7.98 -3.76 -17.97
N ILE A 187 7.29 -2.99 -18.80
CA ILE A 187 6.07 -2.26 -18.38
C ILE A 187 4.98 -3.25 -17.97
N ARG A 188 4.78 -4.32 -18.73
CA ARG A 188 3.80 -5.37 -18.40
C ARG A 188 4.15 -6.07 -17.09
N PHE A 189 5.42 -6.41 -16.89
CA PHE A 189 5.89 -7.01 -15.64
C PHE A 189 5.53 -6.14 -14.44
N PHE A 190 5.89 -4.84 -14.45
CA PHE A 190 5.58 -3.95 -13.34
C PHE A 190 4.09 -3.64 -13.19
N SER A 191 3.27 -3.80 -14.23
CA SER A 191 1.81 -3.64 -14.14
C SER A 191 1.12 -4.75 -13.36
N LEU A 192 1.80 -5.88 -13.12
CA LEU A 192 1.29 -6.98 -12.31
C LEU A 192 1.31 -6.69 -10.80
N PHE A 193 1.90 -5.58 -10.38
CA PHE A 193 1.99 -5.24 -8.96
C PHE A 193 0.95 -4.19 -8.59
N GLU A 194 0.28 -4.44 -7.46
CA GLU A 194 -0.68 -3.50 -6.92
C GLU A 194 0.00 -2.21 -6.45
N GLN A 195 -0.70 -1.11 -6.66
CA GLN A 195 -0.37 0.18 -6.05
C GLN A 195 -1.45 0.46 -5.02
N PRO A 196 -1.20 0.21 -3.72
CA PRO A 196 -2.18 0.47 -2.67
C PRO A 196 -2.62 1.93 -2.69
N ASP A 197 -3.93 2.18 -2.56
CA ASP A 197 -4.44 3.53 -2.36
C ASP A 197 -3.94 4.06 -1.01
N PRO A 198 -3.08 5.10 -0.97
CA PRO A 198 -2.60 5.65 0.29
C PRO A 198 -3.69 6.37 1.09
N ALA A 199 -4.81 6.68 0.48
CA ALA A 199 -5.97 7.35 1.06
C ALA A 199 -7.11 6.36 1.34
N PHE A 200 -6.79 5.15 1.81
CA PHE A 200 -7.80 4.14 2.13
C PHE A 200 -8.64 4.51 3.36
N ALA A 201 -9.90 4.07 3.34
CA ALA A 201 -10.79 4.19 4.51
C ALA A 201 -10.44 3.14 5.58
N ILE A 202 -10.57 3.50 6.86
CA ILE A 202 -10.32 2.60 7.99
C ILE A 202 -11.61 2.15 8.69
N VAL A 203 -12.69 2.92 8.58
CA VAL A 203 -13.98 2.65 9.25
C VAL A 203 -15.20 2.80 8.33
N LEU A 204 -15.01 3.27 7.13
CA LEU A 204 -16.06 3.33 6.09
C LEU A 204 -15.91 2.15 5.12
N PRO A 205 -17.03 1.62 4.55
CA PRO A 205 -16.99 0.57 3.53
C PRO A 205 -16.41 1.05 2.19
#